data_588550b285e8953b31c97b35f5932d41
#
_entry.id   588550b285e8953b31c97b35f5932d41
#
_cell.length_a   1.000
_cell.length_b   1.000
_cell.length_c   1.000
_cell.angle_alpha   90.00
_cell.angle_beta   90.00
_cell.angle_gamma   90.00
#
_symmetry.space_group_name_H-M   'P 1'
#
loop_
_entity.id
_entity.type
_entity.pdbx_description
1 polymer ?
#
loop_
_entity_poly.entity_id
_entity_poly.type
_entity_poly.pdbx_seq_one_letter_code
_entity_poly.pdbx_strand_id
1 'polypeptide(L)'
;CGGWIYDSVMELPLLKRVILIGPDEEAFSRVEPELKEKVEFLSREKLLEMEDVEVCAFVKEQVGEYPLYISIDKDVLCETDADTNWSQGDMRLSTMMKCLGAVREKCVEESLRILGVDICGECDAKEPGNSALNDRANAALLEFFTSTDVGEDIEENKNGTSGGNR
;
A
#
# COMPACT_ATOMS: atom_id res chain seq x y z
N CYS A 1 3.70 12.63 -11.92
CA CYS A 1 2.79 11.87 -11.06
C CYS A 1 2.91 12.24 -9.57
N GLY A 2 4.08 12.50 -9.00
CA GLY A 2 4.24 12.77 -7.57
C GLY A 2 3.61 14.08 -7.02
N GLY A 3 3.17 15.00 -7.88
CA GLY A 3 2.60 16.28 -7.47
C GLY A 3 1.36 16.18 -6.57
N TRP A 4 0.55 15.14 -6.75
CA TRP A 4 -0.67 14.96 -5.95
C TRP A 4 -0.40 14.73 -4.46
N ILE A 5 0.74 14.14 -4.09
CA ILE A 5 1.14 13.96 -2.68
C ILE A 5 1.39 15.34 -2.08
N TYR A 6 2.11 16.22 -2.80
CA TYR A 6 2.33 17.60 -2.39
C TYR A 6 1.01 18.33 -2.15
N ASP A 7 0.13 18.32 -3.15
CA ASP A 7 -1.18 18.97 -3.07
C ASP A 7 -2.00 18.40 -1.90
N SER A 8 -1.99 17.07 -1.72
CA SER A 8 -2.71 16.42 -0.61
C SER A 8 -2.19 16.84 0.76
N VAL A 9 -0.87 16.92 0.94
CA VAL A 9 -0.28 17.35 2.23
C VAL A 9 -0.61 18.80 2.53
N MET A 10 -0.65 19.65 1.51
CA MET A 10 -0.93 21.09 1.65
C MET A 10 -2.42 21.39 1.81
N GLU A 11 -3.29 20.68 1.09
CA GLU A 11 -4.70 21.04 0.97
C GLU A 11 -5.64 20.23 1.87
N LEU A 12 -5.22 19.03 2.31
CA LEU A 12 -6.06 18.16 3.13
C LEU A 12 -5.77 18.34 4.63
N PRO A 13 -6.60 19.12 5.36
CA PRO A 13 -6.32 19.45 6.77
C PRO A 13 -6.43 18.23 7.70
N LEU A 14 -7.12 17.18 7.28
CA LEU A 14 -7.29 15.95 8.05
C LEU A 14 -6.20 14.91 7.75
N LEU A 15 -5.38 15.11 6.71
CA LEU A 15 -4.25 14.24 6.43
C LEU A 15 -3.19 14.35 7.52
N LYS A 16 -2.98 13.27 8.25
CA LYS A 16 -2.06 13.23 9.39
C LYS A 16 -0.66 12.80 8.99
N ARG A 17 -0.55 11.82 8.10
CA ARG A 17 0.71 11.21 7.72
C ARG A 17 0.65 10.64 6.31
N VAL A 18 1.76 10.65 5.64
CA VAL A 18 2.01 9.91 4.39
C VAL A 18 3.11 8.90 4.67
N ILE A 19 2.92 7.66 4.28
CA ILE A 19 3.95 6.63 4.28
C ILE A 19 4.36 6.45 2.83
N LEU A 20 5.57 6.87 2.50
CA LEU A 20 6.10 6.86 1.13
C LEU A 20 7.20 5.81 1.01
N ILE A 21 7.02 4.82 0.14
CA ILE A 21 7.90 3.68 0.00
C ILE A 21 8.35 3.55 -1.46
N GLY A 22 9.65 3.49 -1.68
CA GLY A 22 10.23 3.15 -2.96
C GLY A 22 10.85 4.26 -3.81
N PRO A 23 10.55 5.56 -3.63
CA PRO A 23 11.28 6.61 -4.35
C PRO A 23 12.76 6.66 -3.97
N ASP A 24 13.59 7.19 -4.89
CA ASP A 24 15.02 7.42 -4.65
C ASP A 24 15.24 8.43 -3.53
N GLU A 25 16.27 8.21 -2.72
CA GLU A 25 16.64 9.14 -1.64
C GLU A 25 17.02 10.53 -2.18
N GLU A 26 17.68 10.59 -3.34
CA GLU A 26 18.01 11.86 -4.00
C GLU A 26 16.74 12.63 -4.40
N ALA A 27 15.73 11.95 -4.94
CA ALA A 27 14.45 12.57 -5.28
C ALA A 27 13.76 13.13 -4.03
N PHE A 28 13.72 12.35 -2.95
CA PHE A 28 13.13 12.79 -1.69
C PHE A 28 13.93 13.93 -1.02
N SER A 29 15.26 13.97 -1.22
CA SER A 29 16.10 15.05 -0.66
C SER A 29 15.70 16.44 -1.14
N ARG A 30 15.14 16.54 -2.34
CA ARG A 30 14.69 17.79 -2.99
C ARG A 30 13.29 18.24 -2.53
N VAL A 31 12.60 17.41 -1.75
CA VAL A 31 11.29 17.75 -1.18
C VAL A 31 11.45 18.82 -0.11
N GLU A 32 10.52 19.75 -0.08
CA GLU A 32 10.52 20.88 0.88
C GLU A 32 10.44 20.38 2.34
N PRO A 33 11.15 21.02 3.28
CA PRO A 33 11.21 20.58 4.68
C PRO A 33 9.84 20.44 5.35
N GLU A 34 8.91 21.37 5.07
CA GLU A 34 7.58 21.37 5.65
C GLU A 34 6.77 20.13 5.27
N LEU A 35 7.01 19.58 4.08
CA LEU A 35 6.36 18.34 3.64
C LEU A 35 6.95 17.13 4.33
N LYS A 36 8.26 17.13 4.57
CA LYS A 36 8.98 16.01 5.22
C LYS A 36 8.48 15.75 6.63
N GLU A 37 7.95 16.76 7.32
CA GLU A 37 7.42 16.60 8.68
C GLU A 37 6.20 15.63 8.76
N LYS A 38 5.49 15.47 7.65
CA LYS A 38 4.31 14.58 7.57
C LYS A 38 4.59 13.27 6.82
N VAL A 39 5.81 13.06 6.33
CA VAL A 39 6.14 11.92 5.48
C VAL A 39 7.10 10.98 6.19
N GLU A 40 6.65 9.77 6.44
CA GLU A 40 7.52 8.65 6.79
C GLU A 40 8.04 8.04 5.49
N PHE A 41 9.35 8.00 5.33
CA PHE A 41 9.99 7.66 4.07
C PHE A 41 10.89 6.43 4.18
N LEU A 42 10.65 5.47 3.28
CA LEU A 42 11.52 4.34 3.06
C LEU A 42 12.03 4.39 1.62
N SER A 43 13.30 4.73 1.47
CA SER A 43 13.91 4.89 0.14
C SER A 43 14.09 3.56 -0.59
N ARG A 44 14.23 3.66 -1.93
CA ARG A 44 14.58 2.54 -2.81
C ARG A 44 15.87 1.86 -2.35
N GLU A 45 16.87 2.63 -1.99
CA GLU A 45 18.19 2.14 -1.56
C GLU A 45 18.07 1.33 -0.27
N LYS A 46 17.30 1.80 0.70
CA LYS A 46 17.04 1.06 1.94
C LYS A 46 16.24 -0.22 1.71
N LEU A 47 15.27 -0.18 0.81
CA LEU A 47 14.51 -1.39 0.44
C LEU A 47 15.40 -2.52 -0.06
N LEU A 48 16.46 -2.20 -0.81
CA LEU A 48 17.42 -3.20 -1.31
C LEU A 48 18.28 -3.82 -0.21
N GLU A 49 18.43 -3.17 0.93
CA GLU A 49 19.22 -3.62 2.08
C GLU A 49 18.39 -4.40 3.10
N MET A 50 17.05 -4.31 3.03
CA MET A 50 16.12 -4.88 4.01
C MET A 50 15.55 -6.22 3.53
N GLU A 51 15.36 -7.12 4.49
CA GLU A 51 14.56 -8.32 4.26
C GLU A 51 13.06 -7.98 4.28
N ASP A 52 12.23 -8.78 3.59
CA ASP A 52 10.78 -8.57 3.54
C ASP A 52 10.14 -8.36 4.91
N VAL A 53 10.60 -9.10 5.92
CA VAL A 53 10.08 -9.00 7.29
C VAL A 53 10.35 -7.64 7.92
N GLU A 54 11.50 -7.04 7.60
CA GLU A 54 11.87 -5.72 8.11
C GLU A 54 11.06 -4.63 7.43
N VAL A 55 10.82 -4.76 6.10
CA VAL A 55 9.95 -3.84 5.35
C VAL A 55 8.52 -3.91 5.88
N CYS A 56 7.98 -5.12 6.09
CA CYS A 56 6.65 -5.31 6.67
C CYS A 56 6.53 -4.73 8.08
N ALA A 57 7.57 -4.91 8.92
CA ALA A 57 7.60 -4.36 10.27
C ALA A 57 7.61 -2.83 10.24
N PHE A 58 8.42 -2.21 9.37
CA PHE A 58 8.42 -0.76 9.16
C PHE A 58 7.01 -0.27 8.78
N VAL A 59 6.39 -0.88 7.77
CA VAL A 59 5.05 -0.48 7.32
C VAL A 59 4.04 -0.60 8.45
N LYS A 60 4.03 -1.72 9.18
CA LYS A 60 3.10 -1.98 10.29
C LYS A 60 3.29 -0.97 11.43
N GLU A 61 4.53 -0.57 11.71
CA GLU A 61 4.85 0.46 12.71
C GLU A 61 4.36 1.84 12.29
N GLN A 62 4.50 2.20 11.00
CA GLN A 62 4.09 3.51 10.50
C GLN A 62 2.57 3.64 10.32
N VAL A 63 1.83 2.55 10.13
CA VAL A 63 0.36 2.57 10.13
C VAL A 63 -0.13 2.95 11.53
N GLY A 64 -0.67 4.16 11.64
CA GLY A 64 -1.15 4.72 12.91
C GLY A 64 -2.58 4.27 13.24
N GLU A 65 -3.33 5.15 13.89
CA GLU A 65 -4.70 4.91 14.38
C GLU A 65 -5.80 5.54 13.50
N TYR A 66 -5.44 6.04 12.32
CA TYR A 66 -6.34 6.74 11.40
C TYR A 66 -6.75 5.85 10.24
N PRO A 67 -7.94 6.10 9.63
CA PRO A 67 -8.30 5.44 8.38
C PRO A 67 -7.25 5.67 7.29
N LEU A 68 -7.09 4.68 6.42
CA LEU A 68 -6.04 4.64 5.40
C LEU A 68 -6.62 4.87 4.01
N TYR A 69 -5.85 5.53 3.16
CA TYR A 69 -5.98 5.48 1.70
C TYR A 69 -4.68 4.87 1.15
N ILE A 70 -4.79 3.91 0.24
CA ILE A 70 -3.65 3.19 -0.33
C ILE A 70 -3.53 3.59 -1.79
N SER A 71 -2.38 4.12 -2.17
CA SER A 71 -2.03 4.40 -3.56
C SER A 71 -0.84 3.54 -3.97
N ILE A 72 -1.01 2.75 -5.01
CA ILE A 72 0.00 1.83 -5.53
C ILE A 72 0.43 2.32 -6.90
N ASP A 73 1.71 2.73 -7.00
CA ASP A 73 2.35 3.02 -8.26
C ASP A 73 3.26 1.84 -8.63
N LYS A 74 2.92 1.12 -9.71
CA LYS A 74 3.69 -0.05 -10.14
C LYS A 74 5.09 0.30 -10.66
N ASP A 75 5.39 1.57 -10.85
CA ASP A 75 6.75 2.03 -11.15
C ASP A 75 7.74 1.64 -10.04
N VAL A 76 7.27 1.38 -8.82
CA VAL A 76 8.10 0.88 -7.71
C VAL A 76 8.56 -0.56 -7.91
N LEU A 77 7.86 -1.35 -8.74
CA LEU A 77 8.15 -2.76 -8.94
C LEU A 77 9.38 -2.96 -9.85
N CYS A 78 10.06 -4.09 -9.66
CA CYS A 78 11.17 -4.49 -10.51
C CYS A 78 10.68 -4.95 -11.90
N GLU A 79 11.57 -4.92 -12.88
CA GLU A 79 11.32 -5.26 -14.29
C GLU A 79 10.75 -6.67 -14.55
N THR A 80 10.90 -7.59 -13.60
CA THR A 80 10.34 -8.95 -13.69
C THR A 80 8.90 -9.04 -13.19
N ASP A 81 8.40 -7.99 -12.54
CA ASP A 81 7.09 -7.98 -11.91
C ASP A 81 6.14 -6.92 -12.48
N ALA A 82 6.66 -5.87 -13.11
CA ALA A 82 5.89 -4.90 -13.89
C ALA A 82 6.73 -4.34 -15.04
N ASP A 83 6.06 -3.87 -16.08
CA ASP A 83 6.65 -3.11 -17.18
C ASP A 83 6.01 -1.73 -17.21
N THR A 84 6.80 -0.71 -16.99
CA THR A 84 6.34 0.68 -16.96
C THR A 84 7.15 1.51 -17.94
N ASN A 85 6.54 2.54 -18.50
CA ASN A 85 7.22 3.46 -19.41
C ASN A 85 7.79 4.70 -18.71
N TRP A 86 7.92 4.63 -17.40
CA TRP A 86 8.48 5.70 -16.55
C TRP A 86 9.77 5.21 -15.88
N SER A 87 9.94 5.44 -14.60
CA SER A 87 11.11 4.95 -13.86
C SER A 87 10.82 3.57 -13.25
N GLN A 88 11.62 2.57 -13.60
CA GLN A 88 11.50 1.22 -13.08
C GLN A 88 12.13 1.11 -11.69
N GLY A 89 11.39 0.56 -10.73
CA GLY A 89 11.86 0.30 -9.37
C GLY A 89 12.55 -1.05 -9.19
N ASP A 90 12.77 -1.45 -7.94
CA ASP A 90 13.43 -2.72 -7.58
C ASP A 90 12.60 -3.58 -6.62
N MET A 91 11.43 -3.11 -6.16
CA MET A 91 10.59 -3.88 -5.26
C MET A 91 9.99 -5.10 -5.97
N ARG A 92 10.04 -6.25 -5.31
CA ARG A 92 9.33 -7.43 -5.80
C ARG A 92 7.84 -7.32 -5.53
N LEU A 93 7.00 -7.79 -6.46
CA LEU A 93 5.55 -7.89 -6.22
C LEU A 93 5.24 -8.71 -4.96
N SER A 94 6.01 -9.77 -4.70
CA SER A 94 5.85 -10.58 -3.47
C SER A 94 6.09 -9.78 -2.19
N THR A 95 7.08 -8.88 -2.18
CA THR A 95 7.35 -7.98 -1.04
C THR A 95 6.21 -6.98 -0.86
N MET A 96 5.72 -6.37 -1.95
CA MET A 96 4.55 -5.49 -1.91
C MET A 96 3.33 -6.21 -1.32
N MET A 97 3.03 -7.43 -1.78
CA MET A 97 1.90 -8.21 -1.28
C MET A 97 2.03 -8.54 0.22
N LYS A 98 3.24 -8.81 0.71
CA LYS A 98 3.50 -9.00 2.15
C LYS A 98 3.26 -7.71 2.94
N CYS A 99 3.72 -6.57 2.42
CA CYS A 99 3.47 -5.27 3.04
C CYS A 99 1.97 -4.94 3.12
N LEU A 100 1.22 -5.20 2.04
CA LEU A 100 -0.23 -5.04 2.03
C LEU A 100 -0.91 -5.99 3.04
N GLY A 101 -0.40 -7.22 3.18
CA GLY A 101 -0.83 -8.16 4.21
C GLY A 101 -0.62 -7.60 5.62
N ALA A 102 0.57 -7.05 5.90
CA ALA A 102 0.89 -6.42 7.18
C ALA A 102 -0.01 -5.20 7.48
N VAL A 103 -0.32 -4.39 6.46
CA VAL A 103 -1.30 -3.28 6.58
C VAL A 103 -2.68 -3.82 6.93
N ARG A 104 -3.15 -4.88 6.24
CA ARG A 104 -4.45 -5.51 6.50
C ARG A 104 -4.53 -6.05 7.92
N GLU A 105 -3.51 -6.79 8.38
CA GLU A 105 -3.42 -7.27 9.75
C GLU A 105 -3.55 -6.12 10.75
N LYS A 106 -2.79 -5.04 10.55
CA LYS A 106 -2.86 -3.86 11.42
C LYS A 106 -4.24 -3.21 11.41
N CYS A 107 -4.87 -3.11 10.24
CA CYS A 107 -6.24 -2.60 10.13
C CYS A 107 -7.24 -3.43 10.94
N VAL A 108 -7.11 -4.76 10.92
CA VAL A 108 -7.97 -5.66 11.71
C VAL A 108 -7.68 -5.49 13.20
N GLU A 109 -6.41 -5.51 13.62
CA GLU A 109 -5.98 -5.36 15.02
C GLU A 109 -6.51 -4.07 15.65
N GLU A 110 -6.47 -2.96 14.92
CA GLU A 110 -6.83 -1.63 15.40
C GLU A 110 -8.23 -1.16 14.93
N SER A 111 -8.99 -2.02 14.26
CA SER A 111 -10.32 -1.69 13.69
C SER A 111 -10.28 -0.48 12.75
N LEU A 112 -9.23 -0.34 11.96
CA LEU A 112 -9.05 0.75 10.99
C LEU A 112 -9.77 0.42 9.68
N ARG A 113 -10.21 1.47 8.98
CA ARG A 113 -10.85 1.33 7.68
C ARG A 113 -9.89 1.75 6.56
N ILE A 114 -9.86 0.98 5.49
CA ILE A 114 -9.31 1.41 4.20
C ILE A 114 -10.41 2.17 3.46
N LEU A 115 -10.19 3.45 3.22
CA LEU A 115 -11.17 4.37 2.60
C LEU A 115 -11.22 4.23 1.09
N GLY A 116 -10.12 3.82 0.48
CA GLY A 116 -10.00 3.62 -0.95
C GLY A 116 -8.62 3.12 -1.33
N VAL A 117 -8.54 2.61 -2.55
CA VAL A 117 -7.30 2.13 -3.17
C VAL A 117 -7.26 2.62 -4.60
N ASP A 118 -6.13 3.10 -5.06
CA ASP A 118 -5.85 3.28 -6.48
C ASP A 118 -4.58 2.55 -6.89
N ILE A 119 -4.50 2.19 -8.17
CA ILE A 119 -3.36 1.49 -8.76
C ILE A 119 -3.02 2.21 -10.07
N CYS A 120 -1.78 2.61 -10.21
CA CYS A 120 -1.25 3.24 -11.41
C CYS A 120 0.12 2.65 -11.81
N GLY A 121 0.83 3.29 -12.75
CA GLY A 121 2.10 2.81 -13.26
C GLY A 121 1.93 1.69 -14.29
N GLU A 122 1.48 2.04 -15.51
CA GLU A 122 1.41 1.12 -16.64
C GLU A 122 2.07 1.72 -17.88
N CYS A 123 2.58 0.86 -18.73
CA CYS A 123 3.01 1.27 -20.08
C CYS A 123 1.80 1.56 -20.97
N ASP A 124 2.01 2.40 -22.00
CA ASP A 124 0.96 2.67 -22.99
C ASP A 124 0.59 1.37 -23.72
N ALA A 125 -0.69 1.04 -23.76
CA ALA A 125 -1.24 -0.16 -24.42
C ALA A 125 -0.87 -0.26 -25.94
N LYS A 126 -0.32 0.78 -26.52
CA LYS A 126 0.17 0.79 -27.91
C LYS A 126 1.57 0.21 -28.08
N GLU A 127 2.33 0.08 -27.01
CA GLU A 127 3.61 -0.60 -27.02
C GLU A 127 3.35 -2.10 -26.85
N PRO A 128 3.84 -2.96 -27.79
CA PRO A 128 3.74 -4.41 -27.62
C PRO A 128 4.77 -4.89 -26.61
N GLY A 129 4.65 -4.43 -25.40
CA GLY A 129 5.49 -4.80 -24.28
C GLY A 129 4.72 -5.71 -23.32
N ASN A 130 5.22 -5.97 -22.22
CA ASN A 130 4.86 -6.92 -21.20
C ASN A 130 3.50 -6.67 -20.52
N SER A 131 2.40 -6.52 -21.27
CA SER A 131 1.05 -6.48 -20.67
C SER A 131 0.82 -7.65 -19.71
N ALA A 132 1.39 -8.82 -20.00
CA ALA A 132 1.27 -10.02 -19.15
C ALA A 132 1.89 -9.84 -17.76
N LEU A 133 2.97 -9.04 -17.61
CA LEU A 133 3.53 -8.72 -16.30
C LEU A 133 2.58 -7.81 -15.51
N ASN A 134 2.12 -6.75 -16.15
CA ASN A 134 1.16 -5.82 -15.56
C ASN A 134 -0.16 -6.48 -15.26
N ASP A 135 -0.68 -7.36 -16.15
CA ASP A 135 -1.89 -8.13 -15.93
C ASP A 135 -1.77 -9.05 -14.70
N ARG A 136 -0.61 -9.70 -14.54
CA ARG A 136 -0.33 -10.52 -13.35
C ARG A 136 -0.30 -9.69 -12.08
N ALA A 137 0.38 -8.54 -12.07
CA ALA A 137 0.44 -7.64 -10.93
C ALA A 137 -0.96 -7.11 -10.60
N ASN A 138 -1.72 -6.67 -11.60
CA ASN A 138 -3.09 -6.18 -11.43
C ASN A 138 -4.02 -7.27 -10.89
N ALA A 139 -3.92 -8.51 -11.40
CA ALA A 139 -4.72 -9.63 -10.91
C ALA A 139 -4.43 -9.93 -9.44
N ALA A 140 -3.15 -9.97 -9.03
CA ALA A 140 -2.77 -10.21 -7.64
C ALA A 140 -3.28 -9.10 -6.71
N LEU A 141 -3.15 -7.84 -7.11
CA LEU A 141 -3.63 -6.70 -6.34
C LEU A 141 -5.15 -6.69 -6.25
N LEU A 142 -5.84 -6.94 -7.37
CA LEU A 142 -7.30 -7.00 -7.39
C LEU A 142 -7.83 -8.13 -6.51
N GLU A 143 -7.27 -9.34 -6.61
CA GLU A 143 -7.61 -10.46 -5.75
C GLU A 143 -7.41 -10.11 -4.27
N PHE A 144 -6.28 -9.48 -3.94
CA PHE A 144 -6.01 -9.06 -2.56
C PHE A 144 -7.08 -8.12 -2.01
N PHE A 145 -7.50 -7.10 -2.76
CA PHE A 145 -8.46 -6.10 -2.27
C PHE A 145 -9.93 -6.54 -2.39
N THR A 146 -10.24 -7.55 -3.20
CA THR A 146 -11.61 -8.07 -3.39
C THR A 146 -11.89 -9.36 -2.63
N SER A 147 -10.85 -10.06 -2.14
CA SER A 147 -11.06 -11.24 -1.31
C SER A 147 -11.70 -10.86 0.03
N THR A 148 -12.83 -11.47 0.34
CA THR A 148 -13.65 -11.22 1.52
C THR A 148 -13.17 -11.96 2.77
N ASP A 149 -11.97 -12.51 2.78
CA ASP A 149 -11.44 -13.35 3.88
C ASP A 149 -11.16 -12.59 5.20
N VAL A 150 -11.84 -11.46 5.44
CA VAL A 150 -11.74 -10.78 6.73
C VAL A 150 -13.13 -10.29 7.16
N GLY A 151 -13.91 -11.11 7.85
CA GLY A 151 -15.01 -10.54 8.64
C GLY A 151 -16.31 -11.32 8.81
N GLU A 152 -16.45 -12.57 8.35
CA GLU A 152 -17.73 -13.31 8.55
C GLU A 152 -17.82 -14.11 9.88
N ASP A 153 -16.77 -14.23 10.67
CA ASP A 153 -16.77 -15.05 11.88
C ASP A 153 -17.28 -14.37 13.16
N ILE A 154 -17.83 -13.15 13.12
CA ILE A 154 -18.21 -12.41 14.34
C ILE A 154 -19.73 -12.33 14.58
N GLU A 155 -20.61 -12.72 13.65
CA GLU A 155 -22.07 -12.55 13.85
C GLU A 155 -22.86 -13.80 14.26
N GLU A 156 -22.33 -15.02 14.29
CA GLU A 156 -23.13 -16.22 14.62
C GLU A 156 -23.17 -16.61 16.10
N ASN A 157 -22.54 -15.89 17.02
CA ASN A 157 -22.48 -16.34 18.42
C ASN A 157 -23.25 -15.46 19.45
N LYS A 158 -24.26 -14.71 19.03
CA LYS A 158 -25.10 -13.91 19.95
C LYS A 158 -26.57 -14.34 20.08
N ASN A 159 -27.02 -15.40 19.43
CA ASN A 159 -28.42 -15.84 19.52
C ASN A 159 -28.59 -17.27 20.04
N GLY A 160 -28.01 -17.62 21.16
CA GLY A 160 -28.17 -18.96 21.73
C GLY A 160 -28.22 -18.99 23.26
N THR A 161 -29.05 -18.17 23.88
CA THR A 161 -29.53 -18.47 25.23
C THR A 161 -30.66 -17.52 25.64
N SER A 162 -31.87 -17.87 25.32
CA SER A 162 -32.99 -17.51 26.21
C SER A 162 -34.20 -18.43 25.97
N GLY A 163 -34.63 -19.05 27.00
CA GLY A 163 -35.92 -19.72 27.11
C GLY A 163 -35.77 -21.19 27.43
N GLY A 164 -36.23 -21.64 28.47
CA GLY A 164 -37.15 -21.14 29.44
C GLY A 164 -37.54 -22.31 30.29
N ASN A 165 -37.62 -22.03 31.50
CA ASN A 165 -38.06 -22.95 32.53
C ASN A 165 -39.57 -23.03 32.51
N ARG A 166 -40.10 -24.23 32.42
CA ARG A 166 -41.23 -24.72 33.23
C ARG A 166 -41.36 -26.21 33.11
#